data_1ff8468dc9db4eb0991f9753c033ee39
#
_entry.id   1ff8468dc9db4eb0991f9753c033ee39
#
_cell.length_a   1.000
_cell.length_b   1.000
_cell.length_c   1.000
_cell.angle_alpha   90.00
_cell.angle_beta   90.00
_cell.angle_gamma   90.00
#
_symmetry.space_group_name_H-M   'P 1'
#
loop_
_entity.id
_entity.type
_entity.pdbx_description
1 polymer ?
#
loop_
_entity_poly.entity_id
_entity_poly.type
_entity_poly.pdbx_seq_one_letter_code
_entity_poly.pdbx_strand_id
1 'polypeptide(L)'
;IEISDIKEKLNYSNPHETSYIYTVFDQIFYGAELYEEIYDIPSKFLESGLIEKDKVLIDSEIISSLKNKFDEKLAVVTGRGKFAFSYSLKKFLNKFDLVNSVFLEDESKDLAKPNVEPLLKSIRGLNSKHCLYIGDSMEDMLMANKATDMGFKTTFCGIFGTSKKPEIKLEMFKENNVPIILESITQLPKALNLV
;
A
#
# COMPACT_ATOMS: atom_id res chain seq x y z
N ILE A 1 -32.39 3.13 4.68
CA ILE A 1 -31.42 4.05 4.05
C ILE A 1 -30.44 3.16 3.31
N GLU A 2 -30.38 3.31 2.00
CA GLU A 2 -29.43 2.56 1.18
C GLU A 2 -28.02 3.17 1.30
N ILE A 3 -26.99 2.34 1.06
CA ILE A 3 -25.58 2.80 1.11
C ILE A 3 -25.34 3.90 0.05
N SER A 4 -26.02 3.81 -1.10
CA SER A 4 -26.01 4.84 -2.15
C SER A 4 -26.43 6.21 -1.65
N ASP A 5 -27.51 6.28 -0.88
CA ASP A 5 -28.04 7.55 -0.33
C ASP A 5 -27.06 8.20 0.65
N ILE A 6 -26.36 7.37 1.42
CA ILE A 6 -25.33 7.86 2.36
C ILE A 6 -24.13 8.40 1.59
N LYS A 7 -23.67 7.69 0.57
CA LYS A 7 -22.55 8.12 -0.27
C LYS A 7 -22.84 9.45 -0.97
N GLU A 8 -24.06 9.61 -1.49
CA GLU A 8 -24.50 10.86 -2.12
C GLU A 8 -24.51 12.03 -1.14
N LYS A 9 -25.14 11.85 0.04
CA LYS A 9 -25.19 12.88 1.09
C LYS A 9 -23.83 13.32 1.62
N LEU A 10 -22.85 12.42 1.57
CA LEU A 10 -21.48 12.68 2.04
C LEU A 10 -20.53 13.09 0.91
N ASN A 11 -21.06 13.29 -0.30
CA ASN A 11 -20.27 13.62 -1.49
C ASN A 11 -19.08 12.65 -1.69
N TYR A 12 -19.29 11.35 -1.44
CA TYR A 12 -18.23 10.36 -1.40
C TYR A 12 -17.42 10.26 -2.71
N SER A 13 -18.06 10.48 -3.85
CA SER A 13 -17.43 10.36 -5.17
C SER A 13 -16.68 11.62 -5.62
N ASN A 14 -16.78 12.71 -4.88
CA ASN A 14 -16.20 14.00 -5.24
C ASN A 14 -14.72 14.11 -4.80
N PRO A 15 -13.96 15.07 -5.37
CA PRO A 15 -12.62 15.41 -4.89
C PRO A 15 -12.59 15.69 -3.39
N HIS A 16 -11.40 15.61 -2.79
CA HIS A 16 -11.19 15.81 -1.36
C HIS A 16 -11.88 17.07 -0.82
N GLU A 17 -11.73 18.21 -1.49
CA GLU A 17 -12.25 19.51 -1.01
C GLU A 17 -13.78 19.53 -0.88
N THR A 18 -14.48 18.66 -1.58
CA THR A 18 -15.95 18.59 -1.59
C THR A 18 -16.50 17.34 -0.95
N SER A 19 -15.67 16.35 -0.62
CA SER A 19 -16.08 15.11 0.03
C SER A 19 -15.98 15.22 1.54
N TYR A 20 -17.11 15.21 2.23
CA TYR A 20 -17.14 15.25 3.71
C TYR A 20 -16.38 14.07 4.34
N ILE A 21 -16.47 12.88 3.76
CA ILE A 21 -15.78 11.70 4.30
C ILE A 21 -14.26 11.88 4.20
N TYR A 22 -13.74 12.23 3.03
CA TYR A 22 -12.31 12.42 2.84
C TYR A 22 -11.78 13.56 3.71
N THR A 23 -12.47 14.70 3.71
CA THR A 23 -12.07 15.86 4.51
C THR A 23 -12.01 15.55 6.01
N VAL A 24 -12.99 14.84 6.56
CA VAL A 24 -12.97 14.46 7.98
C VAL A 24 -11.93 13.39 8.26
N PHE A 25 -11.83 12.37 7.39
CA PHE A 25 -10.83 11.32 7.53
C PHE A 25 -9.41 11.90 7.55
N ASP A 26 -9.09 12.77 6.59
CA ASP A 26 -7.74 13.31 6.45
C ASP A 26 -7.36 14.24 7.60
N GLN A 27 -8.28 15.04 8.11
CA GLN A 27 -8.04 15.84 9.32
C GLN A 27 -7.70 14.98 10.54
N ILE A 28 -8.38 13.84 10.70
CA ILE A 28 -8.12 12.90 11.81
C ILE A 28 -6.84 12.10 11.55
N PHE A 29 -6.60 11.71 10.30
CA PHE A 29 -5.44 10.90 9.93
C PHE A 29 -4.14 11.68 10.00
N TYR A 30 -4.10 12.87 9.38
CA TYR A 30 -2.90 13.71 9.37
C TYR A 30 -2.73 14.54 10.65
N GLY A 31 -3.83 14.89 11.35
CA GLY A 31 -3.82 15.84 12.46
C GLY A 31 -3.75 17.30 11.96
N ALA A 32 -3.88 18.24 12.88
CA ALA A 32 -4.05 19.65 12.54
C ALA A 32 -2.88 20.21 11.70
N GLU A 33 -1.66 20.03 12.18
CA GLU A 33 -0.47 20.63 11.56
C GLU A 33 -0.20 20.08 10.15
N LEU A 34 -0.20 18.75 9.98
CA LEU A 34 0.07 18.14 8.67
C LEU A 34 -1.08 18.34 7.69
N TYR A 35 -2.32 18.38 8.18
CA TYR A 35 -3.47 18.64 7.31
C TYR A 35 -3.39 20.05 6.73
N GLU A 36 -3.07 21.06 7.57
CA GLU A 36 -2.85 22.44 7.10
C GLU A 36 -1.67 22.55 6.14
N GLU A 37 -0.56 21.84 6.41
CA GLU A 37 0.60 21.79 5.51
C GLU A 37 0.26 21.21 4.12
N ILE A 38 -0.58 20.17 4.07
CA ILE A 38 -0.93 19.47 2.82
C ILE A 38 -1.94 20.24 1.99
N TYR A 39 -2.96 20.80 2.64
CA TYR A 39 -4.15 21.33 1.96
C TYR A 39 -4.28 22.85 2.01
N ASP A 40 -3.43 23.52 2.77
CA ASP A 40 -3.53 24.99 3.05
C ASP A 40 -4.90 25.39 3.61
N ILE A 41 -5.50 24.50 4.42
CA ILE A 41 -6.81 24.65 5.05
C ILE A 41 -6.70 24.31 6.54
N PRO A 42 -7.12 25.19 7.45
CA PRO A 42 -7.12 24.89 8.89
C PRO A 42 -7.96 23.66 9.23
N SER A 43 -7.41 22.76 10.03
CA SER A 43 -8.16 21.62 10.55
C SER A 43 -9.21 22.05 11.58
N LYS A 44 -10.37 21.39 11.57
CA LYS A 44 -11.40 21.50 12.62
C LYS A 44 -11.10 20.63 13.84
N PHE A 45 -10.20 19.65 13.71
CA PHE A 45 -9.78 18.74 14.78
C PHE A 45 -8.35 19.13 15.16
N LEU A 46 -8.12 19.41 16.45
CA LEU A 46 -6.84 19.94 16.93
C LEU A 46 -5.91 18.86 17.51
N GLU A 47 -6.35 17.61 17.51
CA GLU A 47 -5.58 16.49 18.01
C GLU A 47 -4.45 16.11 17.05
N SER A 48 -3.45 15.42 17.59
CA SER A 48 -2.37 14.82 16.80
C SER A 48 -2.90 13.73 15.85
N GLY A 49 -2.30 13.62 14.68
CA GLY A 49 -2.77 12.70 13.63
C GLY A 49 -2.57 11.24 13.97
N LEU A 50 -3.46 10.39 13.46
CA LEU A 50 -3.28 8.93 13.56
C LEU A 50 -2.02 8.45 12.86
N ILE A 51 -1.53 9.17 11.86
CA ILE A 51 -0.29 8.87 11.13
C ILE A 51 0.94 8.78 12.05
N GLU A 52 0.93 9.51 13.17
CA GLU A 52 2.01 9.45 14.17
C GLU A 52 2.09 8.10 14.88
N LYS A 53 1.01 7.32 14.84
CA LYS A 53 0.94 5.96 15.42
C LYS A 53 1.41 4.88 14.46
N ASP A 54 1.79 5.24 13.23
CA ASP A 54 2.29 4.30 12.26
C ASP A 54 3.58 3.62 12.76
N LYS A 55 3.62 2.31 12.59
CA LYS A 55 4.79 1.49 12.94
C LYS A 55 5.43 0.96 11.69
N VAL A 56 6.70 1.27 11.50
CA VAL A 56 7.50 0.70 10.42
C VAL A 56 7.94 -0.70 10.83
N LEU A 57 7.52 -1.71 10.07
CA LEU A 57 7.78 -3.12 10.35
C LEU A 57 9.06 -3.65 9.70
N ILE A 58 9.66 -2.89 8.80
CA ILE A 58 10.86 -3.25 8.06
C ILE A 58 12.04 -2.42 8.56
N ASP A 59 13.20 -3.03 8.70
CA ASP A 59 14.44 -2.36 9.11
C ASP A 59 15.42 -2.17 7.93
N SER A 60 16.55 -1.50 8.21
CA SER A 60 17.55 -1.21 7.18
C SER A 60 18.28 -2.44 6.66
N GLU A 61 18.44 -3.48 7.47
CA GLU A 61 19.10 -4.73 7.07
C GLU A 61 18.23 -5.49 6.06
N ILE A 62 16.95 -5.63 6.39
CA ILE A 62 15.98 -6.30 5.51
C ILE A 62 15.92 -5.56 4.17
N ILE A 63 15.75 -4.23 4.19
CA ILE A 63 15.69 -3.45 2.94
C ILE A 63 16.98 -3.60 2.13
N SER A 64 18.14 -3.54 2.76
CA SER A 64 19.42 -3.67 2.07
C SER A 64 19.60 -5.06 1.47
N SER A 65 19.23 -6.12 2.18
CA SER A 65 19.26 -7.49 1.67
C SER A 65 18.34 -7.66 0.44
N LEU A 66 17.12 -7.08 0.49
CA LEU A 66 16.19 -7.10 -0.63
C LEU A 66 16.73 -6.31 -1.83
N LYS A 67 17.30 -5.12 -1.63
CA LYS A 67 17.91 -4.33 -2.70
C LYS A 67 19.03 -5.10 -3.41
N ASN A 68 19.92 -5.72 -2.66
CA ASN A 68 20.99 -6.55 -3.22
C ASN A 68 20.43 -7.75 -4.02
N LYS A 69 19.37 -8.39 -3.51
CA LYS A 69 18.73 -9.55 -4.18
C LYS A 69 18.04 -9.18 -5.47
N PHE A 70 17.44 -8.00 -5.52
CA PHE A 70 16.57 -7.57 -6.63
C PHE A 70 17.19 -6.45 -7.48
N ASP A 71 18.53 -6.35 -7.52
CA ASP A 71 19.27 -5.37 -8.35
C ASP A 71 18.74 -3.94 -8.17
N GLU A 72 18.58 -3.50 -6.91
CA GLU A 72 18.05 -2.19 -6.53
C GLU A 72 16.57 -1.93 -6.92
N LYS A 73 15.88 -2.91 -7.52
CA LYS A 73 14.51 -2.77 -8.04
C LYS A 73 13.46 -2.96 -6.96
N LEU A 74 13.36 -2.02 -6.05
CA LEU A 74 12.31 -1.98 -5.03
C LEU A 74 11.38 -0.81 -5.28
N ALA A 75 10.10 -1.08 -5.53
CA ALA A 75 9.06 -0.08 -5.69
C ALA A 75 7.86 -0.39 -4.81
N VAL A 76 6.96 0.56 -4.68
CA VAL A 76 5.76 0.48 -3.84
C VAL A 76 4.52 0.67 -4.70
N VAL A 77 3.50 -0.18 -4.48
CA VAL A 77 2.14 0.02 -4.99
C VAL A 77 1.19 -0.02 -3.79
N THR A 78 0.72 1.14 -3.37
CA THR A 78 0.00 1.29 -2.10
C THR A 78 -1.27 2.12 -2.26
N GLY A 79 -2.27 1.83 -1.41
CA GLY A 79 -3.48 2.66 -1.29
C GLY A 79 -3.21 4.04 -0.68
N ARG A 80 -2.07 4.24 -0.02
CA ARG A 80 -1.69 5.52 0.58
C ARG A 80 -1.21 6.51 -0.46
N GLY A 81 -1.36 7.80 -0.16
CA GLY A 81 -0.72 8.89 -0.89
C GLY A 81 0.79 8.95 -0.65
N LYS A 82 1.50 9.58 -1.57
CA LYS A 82 2.95 9.74 -1.51
C LYS A 82 3.40 10.50 -0.26
N PHE A 83 2.62 11.50 0.17
CA PHE A 83 2.92 12.26 1.38
C PHE A 83 2.90 11.35 2.61
N ALA A 84 1.80 10.61 2.84
CA ALA A 84 1.65 9.70 3.97
C ALA A 84 2.74 8.61 4.00
N PHE A 85 3.04 8.03 2.83
CA PHE A 85 4.13 7.07 2.69
C PHE A 85 5.48 7.68 3.06
N SER A 86 5.76 8.89 2.56
CA SER A 86 7.03 9.59 2.81
C SER A 86 7.19 9.97 4.28
N TYR A 87 6.12 10.39 4.91
CA TYR A 87 6.11 10.71 6.34
C TYR A 87 6.44 9.47 7.19
N SER A 88 5.72 8.37 6.96
CA SER A 88 5.87 7.14 7.75
C SER A 88 7.21 6.45 7.51
N LEU A 89 7.75 6.46 6.27
CA LEU A 89 8.99 5.78 5.89
C LEU A 89 10.19 6.72 5.69
N LYS A 90 10.16 7.89 6.28
CA LYS A 90 11.15 8.96 6.12
C LYS A 90 12.61 8.50 6.06
N LYS A 91 13.00 7.54 6.92
CA LYS A 91 14.37 7.01 6.99
C LYS A 91 14.75 6.10 5.81
N PHE A 92 13.77 5.63 5.05
CA PHE A 92 13.95 4.58 4.04
C PHE A 92 13.56 5.02 2.62
N LEU A 93 13.16 6.29 2.43
CA LEU A 93 12.67 6.76 1.13
C LEU A 93 13.66 6.52 -0.01
N ASN A 94 14.95 6.77 0.24
CA ASN A 94 16.02 6.58 -0.73
C ASN A 94 16.32 5.10 -1.04
N LYS A 95 15.65 4.18 -0.38
CA LYS A 95 15.78 2.75 -0.63
C LYS A 95 14.78 2.23 -1.67
N PHE A 96 13.77 3.03 -1.99
CA PHE A 96 12.74 2.67 -2.96
C PHE A 96 12.87 3.50 -4.24
N ASP A 97 12.56 2.89 -5.36
CA ASP A 97 12.37 3.59 -6.63
C ASP A 97 11.01 4.28 -6.61
N LEU A 98 10.99 5.54 -6.17
CA LEU A 98 9.77 6.33 -6.06
C LEU A 98 9.21 6.78 -7.42
N VAL A 99 10.02 6.77 -8.48
CA VAL A 99 9.58 7.11 -9.84
C VAL A 99 8.69 6.01 -10.40
N ASN A 100 9.05 4.75 -10.12
CA ASN A 100 8.31 3.58 -10.55
C ASN A 100 7.37 3.03 -9.47
N SER A 101 7.17 3.78 -8.38
CA SER A 101 6.16 3.51 -7.36
C SER A 101 4.81 4.14 -7.73
N VAL A 102 3.71 3.57 -7.23
CA VAL A 102 2.35 4.07 -7.45
C VAL A 102 1.65 4.27 -6.13
N PHE A 103 1.17 5.48 -5.90
CA PHE A 103 0.47 5.93 -4.71
C PHE A 103 -0.99 6.20 -5.09
N LEU A 104 -1.88 5.25 -4.81
CA LEU A 104 -3.23 5.22 -5.38
C LEU A 104 -4.15 6.34 -4.88
N GLU A 105 -3.87 6.93 -3.72
CA GLU A 105 -4.59 8.11 -3.24
C GLU A 105 -4.35 9.34 -4.14
N ASP A 106 -3.18 9.42 -4.76
CA ASP A 106 -2.79 10.50 -5.66
C ASP A 106 -3.17 10.23 -7.13
N GLU A 107 -3.75 9.06 -7.42
CA GLU A 107 -4.14 8.63 -8.76
C GLU A 107 -5.67 8.68 -8.92
N SER A 108 -6.15 8.50 -10.15
CA SER A 108 -7.59 8.39 -10.43
C SER A 108 -8.23 7.17 -9.71
N LYS A 109 -9.45 7.34 -9.21
CA LYS A 109 -10.16 6.30 -8.41
C LYS A 109 -10.43 5.00 -9.17
N ASP A 110 -10.47 5.03 -10.49
CA ASP A 110 -10.61 3.84 -11.34
C ASP A 110 -9.37 2.93 -11.29
N LEU A 111 -8.22 3.47 -10.84
CA LEU A 111 -6.99 2.72 -10.60
C LEU A 111 -6.94 2.04 -9.23
N ALA A 112 -7.96 2.20 -8.39
CA ALA A 112 -8.00 1.57 -7.08
C ALA A 112 -7.90 0.03 -7.19
N LYS A 113 -7.27 -0.61 -6.20
CA LYS A 113 -7.21 -2.07 -6.09
C LYS A 113 -8.62 -2.66 -6.13
N PRO A 114 -8.86 -3.76 -6.82
CA PRO A 114 -7.90 -4.69 -7.43
C PRO A 114 -7.57 -4.41 -8.91
N ASN A 115 -7.56 -3.13 -9.38
CA ASN A 115 -7.11 -2.82 -10.72
C ASN A 115 -5.62 -3.17 -10.86
N VAL A 116 -5.25 -3.88 -11.94
CA VAL A 116 -3.89 -4.39 -12.14
C VAL A 116 -2.92 -3.33 -12.69
N GLU A 117 -3.43 -2.30 -13.37
CA GLU A 117 -2.59 -1.32 -14.07
C GLU A 117 -1.55 -0.62 -13.18
N PRO A 118 -1.82 -0.25 -11.91
CA PRO A 118 -0.79 0.28 -11.02
C PRO A 118 0.41 -0.67 -10.83
N LEU A 119 0.15 -1.96 -10.67
CA LEU A 119 1.21 -2.97 -10.54
C LEU A 119 1.97 -3.12 -11.85
N LEU A 120 1.28 -3.17 -12.98
CA LEU A 120 1.91 -3.27 -14.30
C LEU A 120 2.75 -2.03 -14.63
N LYS A 121 2.28 -0.83 -14.28
CA LYS A 121 3.04 0.42 -14.41
C LYS A 121 4.38 0.31 -13.67
N SER A 122 4.36 -0.16 -12.43
CA SER A 122 5.56 -0.38 -11.62
C SER A 122 6.49 -1.45 -12.21
N ILE A 123 5.97 -2.62 -12.59
CA ILE A 123 6.76 -3.72 -13.18
C ILE A 123 7.45 -3.26 -14.47
N ARG A 124 6.72 -2.58 -15.37
CA ARG A 124 7.26 -2.04 -16.63
C ARG A 124 8.33 -0.99 -16.38
N GLY A 125 8.06 -0.05 -15.47
CA GLY A 125 9.00 1.01 -15.10
C GLY A 125 10.32 0.47 -14.54
N LEU A 126 10.26 -0.56 -13.71
CA LEU A 126 11.44 -1.27 -13.20
C LEU A 126 12.13 -2.16 -14.25
N ASN A 127 11.57 -2.28 -15.45
CA ASN A 127 12.03 -3.22 -16.48
C ASN A 127 12.27 -4.63 -15.89
N SER A 128 11.28 -5.13 -15.17
CA SER A 128 11.37 -6.40 -14.46
C SER A 128 10.73 -7.53 -15.26
N LYS A 129 11.45 -8.65 -15.39
CA LYS A 129 10.92 -9.88 -16.03
C LYS A 129 10.16 -10.76 -15.05
N HIS A 130 10.49 -10.67 -13.76
CA HIS A 130 9.88 -11.40 -12.66
C HIS A 130 9.63 -10.42 -11.52
N CYS A 131 8.44 -10.46 -10.96
CA CYS A 131 8.05 -9.62 -9.84
C CYS A 131 7.73 -10.50 -8.61
N LEU A 132 8.25 -10.12 -7.46
CA LEU A 132 7.73 -10.56 -6.17
C LEU A 132 6.84 -9.42 -5.63
N TYR A 133 5.53 -9.66 -5.60
CA TYR A 133 4.59 -8.68 -5.07
C TYR A 133 4.16 -9.08 -3.66
N ILE A 134 4.43 -8.20 -2.70
CA ILE A 134 4.18 -8.45 -1.28
C ILE A 134 2.98 -7.61 -0.87
N GLY A 135 1.97 -8.25 -0.30
CA GLY A 135 0.75 -7.58 0.12
C GLY A 135 0.05 -8.31 1.24
N ASP A 136 -0.96 -7.68 1.82
CA ASP A 136 -1.69 -8.23 2.95
C ASP A 136 -3.21 -8.33 2.69
N SER A 137 -3.67 -8.02 1.50
CA SER A 137 -5.08 -8.02 1.15
C SER A 137 -5.42 -9.00 0.03
N MET A 138 -6.71 -9.31 -0.10
CA MET A 138 -7.23 -10.07 -1.23
C MET A 138 -7.04 -9.30 -2.54
N GLU A 139 -7.21 -7.99 -2.52
CA GLU A 139 -7.03 -7.13 -3.67
C GLU A 139 -5.59 -7.19 -4.20
N ASP A 140 -4.58 -7.24 -3.32
CA ASP A 140 -3.17 -7.40 -3.70
C ASP A 140 -2.95 -8.73 -4.40
N MET A 141 -3.49 -9.82 -3.85
CA MET A 141 -3.43 -11.15 -4.45
C MET A 141 -4.08 -11.16 -5.84
N LEU A 142 -5.25 -10.57 -5.97
CA LEU A 142 -5.96 -10.50 -7.26
C LEU A 142 -5.17 -9.69 -8.29
N MET A 143 -4.49 -8.60 -7.89
CA MET A 143 -3.60 -7.83 -8.77
C MET A 143 -2.43 -8.68 -9.26
N ALA A 144 -1.77 -9.43 -8.37
CA ALA A 144 -0.66 -10.32 -8.74
C ALA A 144 -1.09 -11.42 -9.70
N ASN A 145 -2.24 -12.04 -9.46
CA ASN A 145 -2.79 -13.08 -10.33
C ASN A 145 -3.11 -12.51 -11.73
N LYS A 146 -3.82 -11.38 -11.80
CA LYS A 146 -4.12 -10.70 -13.06
C LYS A 146 -2.85 -10.30 -13.82
N ALA A 147 -1.81 -9.83 -13.13
CA ALA A 147 -0.53 -9.51 -13.76
C ALA A 147 0.09 -10.77 -14.41
N THR A 148 0.00 -11.91 -13.72
CA THR A 148 0.47 -13.20 -14.25
C THR A 148 -0.33 -13.64 -15.48
N ASP A 149 -1.66 -13.53 -15.43
CA ASP A 149 -2.54 -13.85 -16.56
C ASP A 149 -2.26 -12.98 -17.80
N MET A 150 -1.80 -11.74 -17.57
CA MET A 150 -1.38 -10.81 -18.63
C MET A 150 0.08 -11.04 -19.11
N GLY A 151 0.74 -12.10 -18.65
CA GLY A 151 2.09 -12.48 -19.09
C GLY A 151 3.24 -11.86 -18.27
N PHE A 152 2.95 -11.13 -17.18
CA PHE A 152 3.96 -10.62 -16.27
C PHE A 152 4.18 -11.62 -15.14
N LYS A 153 5.29 -12.34 -15.18
CA LYS A 153 5.59 -13.38 -14.17
C LYS A 153 5.67 -12.78 -12.77
N THR A 154 4.56 -12.88 -12.05
CA THR A 154 4.39 -12.27 -10.72
C THR A 154 4.14 -13.34 -9.65
N THR A 155 4.98 -13.39 -8.64
CA THR A 155 4.79 -14.24 -7.47
C THR A 155 4.21 -13.40 -6.33
N PHE A 156 3.06 -13.80 -5.79
CA PHE A 156 2.47 -13.11 -4.64
C PHE A 156 3.02 -13.68 -3.33
N CYS A 157 3.37 -12.79 -2.40
CA CYS A 157 3.73 -13.11 -1.02
C CYS A 157 2.71 -12.46 -0.08
N GLY A 158 1.88 -13.28 0.56
CA GLY A 158 0.84 -12.83 1.48
C GLY A 158 1.36 -12.63 2.90
N ILE A 159 1.11 -11.44 3.49
CA ILE A 159 1.40 -11.15 4.90
C ILE A 159 0.11 -11.19 5.69
N PHE A 160 0.01 -12.08 6.69
CA PHE A 160 -1.24 -12.25 7.44
C PHE A 160 -1.24 -11.67 8.86
N GLY A 161 -0.09 -11.53 9.52
CA GLY A 161 0.00 -11.17 10.93
C GLY A 161 -0.40 -9.72 11.26
N THR A 162 -0.51 -8.82 10.26
CA THR A 162 -1.01 -7.45 10.43
C THR A 162 -2.53 -7.36 10.57
N SER A 163 -3.24 -8.46 10.29
CA SER A 163 -4.70 -8.51 10.36
C SER A 163 -5.22 -8.53 11.80
N LYS A 164 -6.41 -7.96 12.01
CA LYS A 164 -7.16 -8.15 13.27
C LYS A 164 -7.65 -9.59 13.46
N LYS A 165 -7.69 -10.38 12.39
CA LYS A 165 -8.09 -11.80 12.37
C LYS A 165 -7.09 -12.58 11.53
N PRO A 166 -5.87 -12.81 12.05
CA PRO A 166 -4.77 -13.39 11.27
C PRO A 166 -5.08 -14.82 10.80
N GLU A 167 -5.81 -15.61 11.60
CA GLU A 167 -6.17 -17.00 11.25
C GLU A 167 -7.08 -17.04 10.00
N ILE A 168 -8.06 -16.13 9.92
CA ILE A 168 -8.96 -16.05 8.76
C ILE A 168 -8.17 -15.63 7.51
N LYS A 169 -7.26 -14.68 7.65
CA LYS A 169 -6.42 -14.23 6.53
C LYS A 169 -5.47 -15.35 6.07
N LEU A 170 -4.89 -16.10 7.01
CA LEU A 170 -4.04 -17.25 6.71
C LEU A 170 -4.80 -18.32 5.93
N GLU A 171 -6.00 -18.69 6.36
CA GLU A 171 -6.84 -19.66 5.65
C GLU A 171 -7.24 -19.15 4.25
N MET A 172 -7.62 -17.90 4.12
CA MET A 172 -7.90 -17.30 2.83
C MET A 172 -6.71 -17.43 1.86
N PHE A 173 -5.49 -17.16 2.31
CA PHE A 173 -4.31 -17.32 1.45
C PHE A 173 -4.03 -18.78 1.10
N LYS A 174 -4.22 -19.72 2.03
CA LYS A 174 -4.07 -21.16 1.77
C LYS A 174 -5.09 -21.65 0.75
N GLU A 175 -6.36 -21.33 0.93
CA GLU A 175 -7.46 -21.71 0.02
C GLU A 175 -7.22 -21.20 -1.41
N ASN A 176 -6.57 -20.06 -1.55
CA ASN A 176 -6.20 -19.49 -2.85
C ASN A 176 -4.81 -19.92 -3.35
N ASN A 177 -4.17 -20.92 -2.71
CA ASN A 177 -2.88 -21.48 -3.09
C ASN A 177 -1.76 -20.42 -3.22
N VAL A 178 -1.75 -19.43 -2.33
CA VAL A 178 -0.70 -18.40 -2.32
C VAL A 178 0.66 -19.06 -2.08
N PRO A 179 1.65 -18.85 -2.97
CA PRO A 179 2.89 -19.63 -2.95
C PRO A 179 3.82 -19.30 -1.76
N ILE A 180 3.74 -18.08 -1.25
CA ILE A 180 4.53 -17.65 -0.09
C ILE A 180 3.57 -16.96 0.88
N ILE A 181 3.47 -17.49 2.11
CA ILE A 181 2.63 -16.92 3.15
C ILE A 181 3.50 -16.72 4.40
N LEU A 182 3.57 -15.50 4.89
CA LEU A 182 4.38 -15.12 6.03
C LEU A 182 3.53 -14.38 7.07
N GLU A 183 3.85 -14.58 8.33
CA GLU A 183 3.22 -13.83 9.41
C GLU A 183 3.66 -12.35 9.37
N SER A 184 4.94 -12.11 9.12
CA SER A 184 5.53 -10.77 9.07
C SER A 184 6.50 -10.63 7.91
N ILE A 185 6.63 -9.41 7.38
CA ILE A 185 7.64 -9.05 6.38
C ILE A 185 9.07 -9.30 6.88
N THR A 186 9.28 -9.32 8.19
CA THR A 186 10.57 -9.62 8.81
C THR A 186 11.06 -11.06 8.54
N GLN A 187 10.18 -11.96 8.15
CA GLN A 187 10.51 -13.34 7.77
C GLN A 187 10.96 -13.48 6.32
N LEU A 188 10.81 -12.42 5.52
CA LEU A 188 11.08 -12.46 4.09
C LEU A 188 12.54 -12.81 3.73
N PRO A 189 13.58 -12.26 4.41
CA PRO A 189 14.96 -12.65 4.13
C PRO A 189 15.20 -14.15 4.28
N LYS A 190 14.66 -14.78 5.32
CA LYS A 190 14.75 -16.25 5.52
C LYS A 190 14.01 -17.00 4.42
N ALA A 191 12.80 -16.57 4.08
CA ALA A 191 12.00 -17.21 3.03
C ALA A 191 12.68 -17.14 1.64
N LEU A 192 13.51 -16.13 1.41
CA LEU A 192 14.26 -15.92 0.17
C LEU A 192 15.71 -16.45 0.23
N ASN A 193 16.11 -17.13 1.30
CA ASN A 193 17.48 -17.62 1.55
C ASN A 193 18.54 -16.50 1.47
N LEU A 194 18.27 -15.36 2.09
CA LEU A 194 19.15 -14.20 2.15
C LEU A 194 19.98 -14.13 3.46
N VAL A 195 19.62 -14.97 4.41
CA VAL A 195 20.26 -15.14 5.73
C VAL A 195 20.39 -16.61 6.06
#